data_6d1904ffa80e84fc06df6e5337a3afb2
#
_entry.id   6d1904ffa80e84fc06df6e5337a3afb2
#
_cell.length_a   1.000
_cell.length_b   1.000
_cell.length_c   1.000
_cell.angle_alpha   90.00
_cell.angle_beta   90.00
_cell.angle_gamma   90.00
#
_symmetry.space_group_name_H-M   'P 1'
#
loop_
_entity.id
_entity.type
_entity.pdbx_description
1 polymer ?
#
loop_
_entity_poly.entity_id
_entity_poly.type
_entity_poly.pdbx_seq_one_letter_code
_entity_poly.pdbx_strand_id
1 'polypeptide(L)'
;GCNCRGWDREHKREGRVSGLGILMGEGAGGSELIHRTMQVIGYSWTKRLPPTALADAFIEKYGAKDLQDLIQGYTDGTYAISAEAAPIVFKIAAQGDAIAQQLVHWAGNELGEMANAVIRQLEFQDLEFEIALIGSMFKSEEMLIAPMRAKVHELAPKARLIPVEIKPVAGAVLLGMEAANVQITNEVRTVLKTT
;
A
#
# COMPACT_ATOMS: atom_id res chain seq x y z
N GLY A 1 3.59 -0.34 -7.49
CA GLY A 1 4.32 0.57 -6.61
C GLY A 1 3.39 1.44 -5.79
N CYS A 2 3.93 2.11 -4.81
CA CYS A 2 3.23 3.09 -3.99
C CYS A 2 3.86 4.47 -4.16
N ASN A 3 3.11 5.50 -3.88
CA ASN A 3 3.60 6.88 -3.82
C ASN A 3 2.73 7.68 -2.84
N CYS A 4 3.26 8.78 -2.35
CA CYS A 4 2.53 9.73 -1.54
C CYS A 4 2.76 11.15 -2.08
N ARG A 5 1.69 11.94 -2.19
CA ARG A 5 1.75 13.34 -2.61
C ARG A 5 0.90 14.17 -1.68
N GLY A 6 1.38 15.35 -1.34
CA GLY A 6 0.67 16.36 -0.59
C GLY A 6 0.75 17.71 -1.28
N TRP A 7 -0.25 18.54 -1.05
CA TRP A 7 -0.32 19.86 -1.62
C TRP A 7 -0.75 20.90 -0.57
N ASP A 8 0.13 21.85 -0.32
CA ASP A 8 -0.16 23.03 0.48
C ASP A 8 -0.66 24.14 -0.45
N ARG A 9 -1.99 24.33 -0.45
CA ARG A 9 -2.64 25.32 -1.34
C ARG A 9 -2.34 26.75 -0.92
N GLU A 10 -2.15 27.00 0.36
CA GLU A 10 -1.89 28.35 0.90
C GLU A 10 -0.52 28.85 0.46
N HIS A 11 0.53 28.02 0.63
CA HIS A 11 1.89 28.39 0.29
C HIS A 11 2.34 27.88 -1.10
N LYS A 12 1.45 27.24 -1.86
CA LYS A 12 1.71 26.67 -3.20
C LYS A 12 2.93 25.72 -3.20
N ARG A 13 3.04 24.87 -2.17
CA ARG A 13 4.12 23.90 -2.02
C ARG A 13 3.60 22.49 -2.31
N GLU A 14 4.43 21.67 -2.91
CA GLU A 14 4.18 20.24 -3.11
C GLU A 14 5.20 19.43 -2.31
N GLY A 15 4.71 18.42 -1.57
CA GLY A 15 5.52 17.38 -0.97
C GLY A 15 5.25 16.04 -1.68
N ARG A 16 6.30 15.24 -1.88
CA ARG A 16 6.11 13.93 -2.50
C ARG A 16 7.15 12.91 -2.10
N VAL A 17 6.72 11.65 -2.02
CA VAL A 17 7.53 10.45 -2.14
C VAL A 17 7.08 9.79 -3.42
N SER A 18 7.94 9.76 -4.43
CA SER A 18 7.56 9.37 -5.78
C SER A 18 8.13 8.01 -6.13
N GLY A 19 7.27 7.08 -6.53
CA GLY A 19 7.44 5.71 -7.03
C GLY A 19 8.77 5.29 -7.67
N LEU A 20 9.88 5.47 -6.97
CA LEU A 20 11.21 4.99 -7.38
C LEU A 20 11.46 3.55 -6.92
N GLY A 21 10.50 2.98 -6.20
CA GLY A 21 10.49 1.58 -5.79
C GLY A 21 11.38 1.25 -4.59
N ILE A 22 11.47 -0.04 -4.30
CA ILE A 22 12.13 -0.58 -3.12
C ILE A 22 13.62 -0.20 -3.01
N LEU A 23 14.30 -0.01 -4.13
CA LEU A 23 15.72 0.38 -4.15
C LEU A 23 15.96 1.77 -3.56
N MET A 24 14.93 2.63 -3.59
CA MET A 24 14.97 3.97 -3.02
C MET A 24 14.16 4.08 -1.72
N GLY A 25 13.83 2.95 -1.09
CA GLY A 25 13.16 2.93 0.20
C GLY A 25 11.64 3.03 0.17
N GLU A 26 11.02 2.91 -1.00
CA GLU A 26 9.55 2.93 -1.13
C GLU A 26 9.01 1.49 -1.08
N GLY A 27 8.71 0.99 0.10
CA GLY A 27 8.60 -0.43 0.39
C GLY A 27 7.21 -1.01 0.62
N ALA A 28 6.11 -0.33 0.25
CA ALA A 28 4.77 -0.77 0.68
C ALA A 28 3.73 -0.99 -0.43
N GLY A 29 4.13 -1.04 -1.69
CA GLY A 29 3.23 -1.43 -2.78
C GLY A 29 2.97 -2.94 -2.82
N GLY A 30 2.00 -3.37 -3.63
CA GLY A 30 1.70 -4.79 -3.78
C GLY A 30 2.90 -5.61 -4.26
N SER A 31 3.72 -5.07 -5.17
CA SER A 31 4.93 -5.74 -5.64
C SER A 31 5.96 -5.92 -4.54
N GLU A 32 6.17 -4.88 -3.73
CA GLU A 32 7.12 -4.89 -2.62
C GLU A 32 6.65 -5.84 -1.51
N LEU A 33 5.34 -5.84 -1.21
CA LEU A 33 4.75 -6.81 -0.28
C LEU A 33 5.00 -8.24 -0.74
N ILE A 34 4.79 -8.55 -2.02
CA ILE A 34 5.04 -9.89 -2.57
C ILE A 34 6.53 -10.23 -2.57
N HIS A 35 7.40 -9.31 -2.95
CA HIS A 35 8.84 -9.52 -2.86
C HIS A 35 9.26 -9.87 -1.42
N ARG A 36 8.75 -9.13 -0.44
CA ARG A 36 9.01 -9.40 0.98
C ARG A 36 8.39 -10.74 1.42
N THR A 37 7.22 -11.09 0.90
CA THR A 37 6.58 -12.39 1.16
C THR A 37 7.44 -13.54 0.67
N MET A 38 7.95 -13.49 -0.56
CA MET A 38 8.85 -14.54 -1.07
C MET A 38 10.15 -14.63 -0.26
N GLN A 39 10.65 -13.50 0.23
CA GLN A 39 11.80 -13.46 1.13
C GLN A 39 11.56 -14.22 2.44
N VAL A 40 10.41 -13.99 3.12
CA VAL A 40 10.08 -14.68 4.37
C VAL A 40 9.75 -16.15 4.15
N ILE A 41 9.15 -16.52 3.01
CA ILE A 41 8.97 -17.92 2.61
C ILE A 41 10.35 -18.59 2.47
N GLY A 42 11.32 -17.96 1.80
CA GLY A 42 12.69 -18.44 1.72
C GLY A 42 13.39 -18.55 3.08
N TYR A 43 13.12 -17.64 3.99
CA TYR A 43 13.63 -17.71 5.36
C TYR A 43 13.01 -18.87 6.15
N SER A 44 11.72 -19.15 5.96
CA SER A 44 11.07 -20.31 6.53
C SER A 44 11.66 -21.61 5.99
N TRP A 45 11.88 -21.69 4.69
CA TRP A 45 12.52 -22.84 4.04
C TRP A 45 13.92 -23.11 4.61
N THR A 46 14.73 -22.08 4.79
CA THR A 46 16.08 -22.19 5.37
C THR A 46 16.09 -22.26 6.89
N LYS A 47 14.93 -22.37 7.55
CA LYS A 47 14.74 -22.43 9.02
C LYS A 47 15.27 -21.20 9.78
N ARG A 48 15.40 -20.07 9.12
CA ARG A 48 15.69 -18.77 9.75
C ARG A 48 14.45 -18.15 10.38
N LEU A 49 13.26 -18.52 9.90
CA LEU A 49 11.95 -18.22 10.48
C LEU A 49 11.17 -19.53 10.71
N PRO A 50 10.16 -19.53 11.58
CA PRO A 50 9.25 -20.65 11.72
C PRO A 50 8.45 -20.90 10.42
N PRO A 51 7.80 -22.07 10.28
CA PRO A 51 6.88 -22.33 9.18
C PRO A 51 5.74 -21.30 9.12
N THR A 52 5.28 -21.00 7.92
CA THR A 52 4.18 -20.08 7.67
C THR A 52 3.20 -20.68 6.65
N ALA A 53 1.91 -20.47 6.85
CA ALA A 53 0.87 -20.87 5.92
C ALA A 53 0.95 -20.14 4.56
N LEU A 54 1.75 -19.08 4.45
CA LEU A 54 2.05 -18.43 3.17
C LEU A 54 2.69 -19.41 2.18
N ALA A 55 3.60 -20.28 2.65
CA ALA A 55 4.27 -21.24 1.78
C ALA A 55 3.26 -22.15 1.07
N ASP A 56 2.36 -22.79 1.84
CA ASP A 56 1.35 -23.69 1.28
C ASP A 56 0.38 -22.96 0.37
N ALA A 57 -0.06 -21.76 0.74
CA ALA A 57 -0.97 -20.94 -0.07
C ALA A 57 -0.34 -20.52 -1.42
N PHE A 58 0.96 -20.24 -1.46
CA PHE A 58 1.64 -19.92 -2.71
C PHE A 58 1.92 -21.16 -3.55
N ILE A 59 2.28 -22.31 -2.95
CA ILE A 59 2.40 -23.59 -3.64
C ILE A 59 1.08 -23.94 -4.34
N GLU A 60 -0.04 -23.86 -3.62
CA GLU A 60 -1.37 -24.12 -4.17
C GLU A 60 -1.71 -23.14 -5.31
N LYS A 61 -1.49 -21.85 -5.10
CA LYS A 61 -1.84 -20.80 -6.07
C LYS A 61 -1.11 -20.94 -7.40
N TYR A 62 0.16 -21.31 -7.37
CA TYR A 62 1.01 -21.40 -8.56
C TYR A 62 1.19 -22.84 -9.09
N GLY A 63 0.60 -23.82 -8.41
CA GLY A 63 0.69 -25.24 -8.81
C GLY A 63 2.11 -25.80 -8.69
N ALA A 64 2.90 -25.28 -7.77
CA ALA A 64 4.23 -25.81 -7.49
C ALA A 64 4.11 -27.18 -6.83
N LYS A 65 5.09 -28.05 -7.05
CA LYS A 65 5.12 -29.42 -6.48
C LYS A 65 5.37 -29.40 -4.98
N ASP A 66 6.23 -28.51 -4.56
CA ASP A 66 6.66 -28.33 -3.18
C ASP A 66 7.29 -26.95 -2.99
N LEU A 67 7.79 -26.68 -1.79
CA LEU A 67 8.39 -25.41 -1.46
C LEU A 67 9.71 -25.14 -2.21
N GLN A 68 10.50 -26.16 -2.48
CA GLN A 68 11.74 -26.04 -3.24
C GLN A 68 11.44 -25.66 -4.69
N ASP A 69 10.45 -26.31 -5.31
CA ASP A 69 10.01 -26.02 -6.68
C ASP A 69 9.45 -24.59 -6.77
N LEU A 70 8.65 -24.15 -5.78
CA LEU A 70 8.16 -22.78 -5.71
C LEU A 70 9.30 -21.74 -5.69
N ILE A 71 10.30 -21.95 -4.84
CA ILE A 71 11.44 -21.03 -4.69
C ILE A 71 12.27 -21.02 -5.97
N GLN A 72 12.55 -22.18 -6.53
CA GLN A 72 13.31 -22.30 -7.78
C GLN A 72 12.56 -21.61 -8.92
N GLY A 73 11.27 -21.91 -9.10
CA GLY A 73 10.46 -21.34 -10.16
C GLY A 73 10.23 -19.82 -10.02
N TYR A 74 10.22 -19.30 -8.79
CA TYR A 74 10.24 -17.85 -8.57
C TYR A 74 11.58 -17.23 -9.00
N THR A 75 12.69 -17.89 -8.69
CA THR A 75 14.06 -17.38 -8.97
C THR A 75 14.37 -17.39 -10.46
N ASP A 76 13.97 -18.43 -11.19
CA ASP A 76 14.21 -18.56 -12.63
C ASP A 76 13.09 -17.97 -13.51
N GLY A 77 12.01 -17.46 -12.89
CA GLY A 77 10.89 -16.82 -13.59
C GLY A 77 9.84 -17.79 -14.14
N THR A 78 9.90 -19.09 -13.83
CA THR A 78 8.87 -20.07 -14.19
C THR A 78 7.52 -19.71 -13.61
N TYR A 79 7.51 -19.24 -12.36
CA TYR A 79 6.31 -18.72 -11.70
C TYR A 79 6.34 -17.19 -11.70
N ALA A 80 5.44 -16.57 -12.47
CA ALA A 80 5.27 -15.12 -12.53
C ALA A 80 4.53 -14.59 -11.28
N ILE A 81 5.21 -14.63 -10.13
CA ILE A 81 4.66 -14.17 -8.85
C ILE A 81 4.76 -12.65 -8.78
N SER A 82 3.61 -11.98 -8.75
CA SER A 82 3.50 -10.53 -8.85
C SER A 82 2.56 -9.93 -7.80
N ALA A 83 2.35 -8.62 -7.86
CA ALA A 83 1.43 -7.88 -6.99
C ALA A 83 0.00 -8.47 -6.92
N GLU A 84 -0.42 -9.21 -7.93
CA GLU A 84 -1.73 -9.88 -7.97
C GLU A 84 -1.91 -10.92 -6.87
N ALA A 85 -0.81 -11.44 -6.31
CA ALA A 85 -0.84 -12.37 -5.18
C ALA A 85 -1.02 -11.68 -3.81
N ALA A 86 -0.97 -10.35 -3.73
CA ALA A 86 -1.09 -9.63 -2.46
C ALA A 86 -2.35 -10.01 -1.64
N PRO A 87 -3.54 -10.26 -2.23
CA PRO A 87 -4.70 -10.71 -1.48
C PRO A 87 -4.49 -12.01 -0.68
N ILE A 88 -3.58 -12.88 -1.11
CA ILE A 88 -3.23 -14.11 -0.38
C ILE A 88 -2.60 -13.77 0.96
N VAL A 89 -1.70 -12.79 0.98
CA VAL A 89 -1.01 -12.37 2.21
C VAL A 89 -2.03 -11.85 3.24
N PHE A 90 -2.97 -11.02 2.82
CA PHE A 90 -4.03 -10.51 3.69
C PHE A 90 -4.96 -11.62 4.18
N LYS A 91 -5.32 -12.57 3.30
CA LYS A 91 -6.14 -13.74 3.67
C LYS A 91 -5.46 -14.58 4.76
N ILE A 92 -4.19 -14.90 4.58
CA ILE A 92 -3.42 -15.72 5.52
C ILE A 92 -3.18 -14.95 6.84
N ALA A 93 -2.94 -13.65 6.79
CA ALA A 93 -2.84 -12.80 7.98
C ALA A 93 -4.16 -12.78 8.78
N ALA A 94 -5.31 -12.69 8.09
CA ALA A 94 -6.64 -12.75 8.72
C ALA A 94 -6.92 -14.11 9.37
N GLN A 95 -6.30 -15.19 8.90
CA GLN A 95 -6.37 -16.52 9.50
C GLN A 95 -5.46 -16.71 10.74
N GLY A 96 -4.68 -15.69 11.09
CA GLY A 96 -3.88 -15.68 12.30
C GLY A 96 -2.42 -16.09 12.10
N ASP A 97 -1.93 -16.25 10.88
CA ASP A 97 -0.51 -16.52 10.64
C ASP A 97 0.34 -15.31 11.06
N ALA A 98 1.20 -15.51 12.05
CA ALA A 98 1.98 -14.43 12.65
C ALA A 98 2.96 -13.76 11.68
N ILE A 99 3.53 -14.52 10.75
CA ILE A 99 4.47 -13.98 9.74
C ILE A 99 3.71 -13.13 8.73
N ALA A 100 2.54 -13.59 8.26
CA ALA A 100 1.70 -12.81 7.38
C ALA A 100 1.19 -11.51 8.05
N GLN A 101 0.81 -11.58 9.33
CA GLN A 101 0.43 -10.40 10.11
C GLN A 101 1.58 -9.40 10.24
N GLN A 102 2.81 -9.87 10.49
CA GLN A 102 4.00 -9.01 10.52
C GLN A 102 4.26 -8.33 9.16
N LEU A 103 4.05 -9.04 8.04
CA LEU A 103 4.18 -8.46 6.71
C LEU A 103 3.16 -7.35 6.45
N VAL A 104 1.89 -7.55 6.82
CA VAL A 104 0.85 -6.54 6.66
C VAL A 104 1.13 -5.33 7.57
N HIS A 105 1.54 -5.58 8.82
CA HIS A 105 1.93 -4.52 9.75
C HIS A 105 3.13 -3.72 9.23
N TRP A 106 4.17 -4.40 8.70
CA TRP A 106 5.29 -3.75 8.05
C TRP A 106 4.84 -2.86 6.89
N ALA A 107 3.97 -3.37 6.00
CA ALA A 107 3.47 -2.59 4.87
C ALA A 107 2.70 -1.33 5.33
N GLY A 108 1.89 -1.45 6.39
CA GLY A 108 1.21 -0.29 6.99
C GLY A 108 2.17 0.75 7.55
N ASN A 109 3.22 0.32 8.25
CA ASN A 109 4.24 1.22 8.77
C ASN A 109 5.00 1.94 7.66
N GLU A 110 5.39 1.25 6.58
CA GLU A 110 6.06 1.85 5.42
C GLU A 110 5.18 2.92 4.75
N LEU A 111 3.88 2.62 4.57
CA LEU A 111 2.91 3.63 4.07
C LEU A 111 2.82 4.84 5.00
N GLY A 112 2.84 4.61 6.30
CA GLY A 112 2.86 5.66 7.32
C GLY A 112 4.12 6.53 7.25
N GLU A 113 5.29 5.91 7.07
CA GLU A 113 6.55 6.65 6.91
C GLU A 113 6.60 7.48 5.61
N MET A 114 6.03 6.95 4.52
CA MET A 114 5.90 7.75 3.29
C MET A 114 4.99 8.97 3.50
N ALA A 115 3.87 8.81 4.21
CA ALA A 115 3.00 9.92 4.58
C ALA A 115 3.74 10.93 5.48
N ASN A 116 4.46 10.43 6.50
CA ASN A 116 5.25 11.25 7.40
C ASN A 116 6.35 12.03 6.68
N ALA A 117 6.97 11.46 5.65
CA ALA A 117 7.94 12.17 4.82
C ALA A 117 7.30 13.38 4.12
N VAL A 118 6.10 13.23 3.56
CA VAL A 118 5.36 14.34 2.94
C VAL A 118 4.89 15.35 3.97
N ILE A 119 4.43 14.90 5.15
CA ILE A 119 4.04 15.77 6.27
C ILE A 119 5.20 16.66 6.69
N ARG A 120 6.42 16.10 6.82
CA ARG A 120 7.64 16.88 7.14
C ARG A 120 8.00 17.87 6.05
N GLN A 121 7.89 17.48 4.76
CA GLN A 121 8.18 18.37 3.62
C GLN A 121 7.26 19.59 3.58
N LEU A 122 6.01 19.44 4.03
CA LEU A 122 4.99 20.48 4.03
C LEU A 122 4.82 21.20 5.37
N GLU A 123 5.47 20.69 6.43
CA GLU A 123 5.36 21.22 7.80
C GLU A 123 3.92 21.11 8.36
N PHE A 124 3.22 19.98 8.10
CA PHE A 124 1.81 19.77 8.46
C PHE A 124 1.63 19.10 9.83
N GLN A 125 2.65 18.93 10.65
CA GLN A 125 2.62 18.13 11.89
C GLN A 125 1.51 18.58 12.85
N ASP A 126 1.29 19.89 12.97
CA ASP A 126 0.35 20.46 13.93
C ASP A 126 -1.03 20.79 13.32
N LEU A 127 -1.19 20.58 12.02
CA LEU A 127 -2.40 20.91 11.29
C LEU A 127 -3.45 19.78 11.37
N GLU A 128 -4.71 20.11 11.15
CA GLU A 128 -5.79 19.17 10.85
C GLU A 128 -5.92 19.06 9.33
N PHE A 129 -5.76 17.85 8.79
CA PHE A 129 -5.86 17.59 7.35
C PHE A 129 -6.24 16.13 7.08
N GLU A 130 -6.58 15.86 5.83
CA GLU A 130 -6.96 14.51 5.37
C GLU A 130 -5.87 13.88 4.52
N ILE A 131 -5.65 12.58 4.74
CA ILE A 131 -4.82 11.72 3.91
C ILE A 131 -5.76 10.79 3.15
N ALA A 132 -5.95 11.03 1.86
CA ALA A 132 -6.76 10.19 0.99
C ALA A 132 -6.02 8.88 0.67
N LEU A 133 -6.61 7.75 1.06
CA LEU A 133 -6.07 6.42 0.80
C LEU A 133 -6.65 5.87 -0.50
N ILE A 134 -5.81 5.78 -1.53
CA ILE A 134 -6.22 5.39 -2.88
C ILE A 134 -5.48 4.11 -3.30
N GLY A 135 -6.22 3.05 -3.62
CA GLY A 135 -5.65 1.80 -4.11
C GLY A 135 -6.31 0.55 -3.52
N SER A 136 -6.12 -0.57 -4.23
CA SER A 136 -6.76 -1.84 -3.87
C SER A 136 -6.26 -2.45 -2.56
N MET A 137 -5.05 -2.12 -2.12
CA MET A 137 -4.51 -2.61 -0.86
C MET A 137 -5.30 -2.09 0.35
N PHE A 138 -5.86 -0.88 0.27
CA PHE A 138 -6.68 -0.31 1.35
C PHE A 138 -8.04 -0.98 1.50
N LYS A 139 -8.45 -1.87 0.57
CA LYS A 139 -9.64 -2.73 0.73
C LYS A 139 -9.47 -3.78 1.84
N SER A 140 -8.26 -4.01 2.33
CA SER A 140 -7.97 -4.84 3.51
C SER A 140 -8.29 -4.13 4.84
N GLU A 141 -8.78 -2.89 4.74
CA GLU A 141 -9.30 -2.08 5.85
C GLU A 141 -8.32 -1.94 7.04
N GLU A 142 -8.81 -2.16 8.27
CA GLU A 142 -8.05 -1.89 9.49
C GLU A 142 -6.74 -2.67 9.62
N MET A 143 -6.64 -3.85 9.02
CA MET A 143 -5.40 -4.64 9.12
C MET A 143 -4.17 -3.91 8.56
N LEU A 144 -4.36 -3.12 7.49
CA LEU A 144 -3.31 -2.29 6.89
C LEU A 144 -3.36 -0.85 7.42
N ILE A 145 -4.58 -0.31 7.59
CA ILE A 145 -4.76 1.11 7.93
C ILE A 145 -4.40 1.39 9.39
N ALA A 146 -4.65 0.47 10.32
CA ALA A 146 -4.34 0.69 11.73
C ALA A 146 -2.84 0.92 11.99
N PRO A 147 -1.90 0.08 11.51
CA PRO A 147 -0.48 0.35 11.69
C PRO A 147 -0.04 1.63 10.94
N MET A 148 -0.58 1.90 9.74
CA MET A 148 -0.32 3.16 9.04
C MET A 148 -0.76 4.37 9.86
N ARG A 149 -1.98 4.33 10.41
CA ARG A 149 -2.54 5.38 11.25
C ARG A 149 -1.69 5.60 12.50
N ALA A 150 -1.32 4.54 13.19
CA ALA A 150 -0.47 4.62 14.37
C ALA A 150 0.85 5.34 14.03
N LYS A 151 1.49 4.98 12.92
CA LYS A 151 2.74 5.58 12.46
C LYS A 151 2.57 7.06 12.08
N VAL A 152 1.49 7.43 11.41
CA VAL A 152 1.20 8.84 11.08
C VAL A 152 0.94 9.66 12.34
N HIS A 153 0.19 9.11 13.30
CA HIS A 153 -0.18 9.82 14.51
C HIS A 153 1.00 10.04 15.49
N GLU A 154 2.10 9.30 15.35
CA GLU A 154 3.35 9.62 16.08
C GLU A 154 3.87 11.02 15.73
N LEU A 155 3.62 11.50 14.49
CA LEU A 155 4.11 12.78 13.99
C LEU A 155 2.99 13.83 13.86
N ALA A 156 1.84 13.44 13.36
CA ALA A 156 0.71 14.32 13.05
C ALA A 156 -0.60 13.75 13.65
N PRO A 157 -0.83 13.93 14.95
CA PRO A 157 -1.95 13.29 15.65
C PRO A 157 -3.34 13.79 15.21
N LYS A 158 -3.42 14.91 14.52
CA LYS A 158 -4.67 15.47 13.99
C LYS A 158 -4.97 15.05 12.55
N ALA A 159 -4.07 14.31 11.89
CA ALA A 159 -4.29 13.81 10.54
C ALA A 159 -5.40 12.77 10.51
N ARG A 160 -6.27 12.82 9.51
CA ARG A 160 -7.35 11.85 9.30
C ARG A 160 -7.09 11.03 8.05
N LEU A 161 -7.01 9.72 8.18
CA LEU A 161 -6.84 8.80 7.07
C LEU A 161 -8.20 8.42 6.52
N ILE A 162 -8.46 8.74 5.26
CA ILE A 162 -9.77 8.58 4.62
C ILE A 162 -9.65 7.61 3.43
N PRO A 163 -10.17 6.38 3.53
CA PRO A 163 -10.29 5.49 2.37
C PRO A 163 -11.18 6.13 1.30
N VAL A 164 -10.70 6.09 0.06
CA VAL A 164 -11.41 6.70 -1.09
C VAL A 164 -11.93 5.59 -2.00
N GLU A 165 -13.24 5.52 -2.14
CA GLU A 165 -13.92 4.53 -3.00
C GLU A 165 -14.02 4.95 -4.46
N ILE A 166 -13.82 6.25 -4.75
CA ILE A 166 -13.95 6.80 -6.10
C ILE A 166 -12.77 6.36 -6.95
N LYS A 167 -13.04 5.98 -8.20
CA LYS A 167 -11.98 5.64 -9.15
C LYS A 167 -10.99 6.82 -9.34
N PRO A 168 -9.68 6.58 -9.40
CA PRO A 168 -8.67 7.64 -9.54
C PRO A 168 -8.90 8.56 -10.74
N VAL A 169 -9.50 8.04 -11.83
CA VAL A 169 -9.84 8.82 -13.03
C VAL A 169 -10.80 9.98 -12.72
N ALA A 170 -11.72 9.80 -11.80
CA ALA A 170 -12.63 10.88 -11.40
C ALA A 170 -11.88 12.06 -10.76
N GLY A 171 -10.87 11.77 -9.94
CA GLY A 171 -9.97 12.79 -9.40
C GLY A 171 -9.20 13.52 -10.51
N ALA A 172 -8.69 12.79 -11.50
CA ALA A 172 -7.99 13.39 -12.63
C ALA A 172 -8.91 14.32 -13.46
N VAL A 173 -10.18 13.93 -13.67
CA VAL A 173 -11.18 14.78 -14.35
C VAL A 173 -11.42 16.06 -13.55
N LEU A 174 -11.61 15.97 -12.23
CA LEU A 174 -11.82 17.15 -11.37
C LEU A 174 -10.61 18.10 -11.41
N LEU A 175 -9.39 17.58 -11.35
CA LEU A 175 -8.18 18.38 -11.49
C LEU A 175 -8.07 19.04 -12.87
N GLY A 176 -8.43 18.33 -13.95
CA GLY A 176 -8.48 18.89 -15.30
C GLY A 176 -9.50 20.02 -15.43
N MET A 177 -10.69 19.85 -14.83
CA MET A 177 -11.72 20.90 -14.79
C MET A 177 -11.23 22.13 -14.02
N GLU A 178 -10.60 21.94 -12.86
CA GLU A 178 -10.01 23.04 -12.08
C GLU A 178 -8.93 23.79 -12.88
N ALA A 179 -8.03 23.06 -13.54
CA ALA A 179 -6.99 23.65 -14.38
C ALA A 179 -7.55 24.43 -15.59
N ALA A 180 -8.70 23.99 -16.12
CA ALA A 180 -9.41 24.66 -17.22
C ALA A 180 -10.36 25.78 -16.74
N ASN A 181 -10.38 26.11 -15.46
CA ASN A 181 -11.30 27.04 -14.82
C ASN A 181 -12.79 26.69 -15.07
N VAL A 182 -13.12 25.41 -15.21
CA VAL A 182 -14.49 24.91 -15.32
C VAL A 182 -15.08 24.72 -13.94
N GLN A 183 -16.28 25.25 -13.71
CA GLN A 183 -16.96 25.14 -12.43
C GLN A 183 -17.32 23.69 -12.11
N ILE A 184 -16.84 23.18 -10.96
CA ILE A 184 -17.14 21.85 -10.45
C ILE A 184 -18.42 21.94 -9.59
N THR A 185 -19.56 21.52 -10.17
CA THR A 185 -20.86 21.48 -9.47
C THR A 185 -21.01 20.18 -8.67
N ASN A 186 -22.00 20.15 -7.78
CA ASN A 186 -22.37 18.94 -7.04
C ASN A 186 -22.86 17.82 -7.97
N GLU A 187 -23.51 18.17 -9.09
CA GLU A 187 -23.96 17.22 -10.12
C GLU A 187 -22.76 16.53 -10.78
N VAL A 188 -21.73 17.29 -11.16
CA VAL A 188 -20.48 16.71 -11.69
C VAL A 188 -19.86 15.74 -10.69
N ARG A 189 -19.77 16.11 -9.42
CA ARG A 189 -19.24 15.22 -8.37
C ARG A 189 -20.07 13.94 -8.21
N THR A 190 -21.41 14.06 -8.30
CA THR A 190 -22.32 12.92 -8.19
C THR A 190 -22.14 11.96 -9.38
N VAL A 191 -22.10 12.47 -10.60
CA VAL A 191 -21.88 11.66 -11.81
C VAL A 191 -20.54 10.91 -11.71
N LEU A 192 -19.47 11.61 -11.33
CA LEU A 192 -18.13 11.00 -11.22
C LEU A 192 -18.01 9.93 -10.12
N LYS A 193 -18.90 9.92 -9.12
CA LYS A 193 -18.97 8.85 -8.11
C LYS A 193 -19.60 7.57 -8.63
N THR A 194 -20.46 7.65 -9.64
CA THR A 194 -21.22 6.53 -10.19
C THR A 194 -20.60 5.91 -11.44
N THR A 195 -19.58 6.53 -12.00
CA THR A 195 -18.81 6.07 -13.17
C THR A 195 -17.59 5.28 -12.75
#